data_50810e07222d0cd1905b3eee7e6ec13c
#
_entry.id   50810e07222d0cd1905b3eee7e6ec13c
#
_cell.length_a   1.000
_cell.length_b   1.000
_cell.length_c   1.000
_cell.angle_alpha   90.00
_cell.angle_beta   90.00
_cell.angle_gamma   90.00
#
_symmetry.space_group_name_H-M   'P 1'
#
loop_
_entity.id
_entity.type
_entity.pdbx_description
1 polymer ?
#
loop_
_entity_poly.entity_id
_entity_poly.type
_entity_poly.pdbx_seq_one_letter_code
_entity_poly.pdbx_strand_id
1 'polypeptide(L)'
;MESVAAGSPSVGASLSSSSSTVLQLLLPMVVLVYVVVQTVVRRRMNTCTAPLPPGPMPWPVVGNLPEMLLSCKPAFRWIHHVMERTGTGIACVKLGGVHVVAITCPNIALLKMQDTNFASRPLTFASETFSRGYMAAIMAPYGDQWRKMRRVLTSEIVCPSRHKWLHDKRADEANNLTRYVYNLAGAGSGGAVVDVRHVARHYCGNVVRRLVFGTRYFGEPQADGGPGPLEVQHVDAAFASLGLVYAFCVSDYLPWLLGLDLDGHQKMIREANEMMTRLPGVLIDDRWRQWKSGEKQGLEDLLDVLITLEDAEAKPVLTIEEVKALSQDITLVAMDNPSNAVEWALAEMVNSPETLKKAGEEIDGVVGRDRLVQESDIPRLNYLKACIREAFRLHPVVPFNVPHVALADATVAGYHIPRGSHVILSRIGLGRNPAVWDDPLCFDPDRHVPADPTADVTLTENDLRFISFSTGRRSCIAASLGTAMSVMLFAGVLLEEAGRDGGRRPQRVEARHFHGKAAGAARRATAAVALLLGYLYVIHRP
;
A
#
# COMPACT_ATOMS: atom_id res chain seq x y z
N MET A 1 -7.39 21.17 87.50
CA MET A 1 -8.42 22.07 86.97
C MET A 1 -8.45 21.84 85.51
N GLU A 2 -9.29 20.99 85.24
CA GLU A 2 -10.44 20.91 84.35
C GLU A 2 -10.10 20.86 82.87
N SER A 3 -10.38 19.71 82.39
CA SER A 3 -10.45 19.32 80.98
C SER A 3 -11.76 19.76 80.36
N VAL A 4 -11.77 20.25 79.16
CA VAL A 4 -12.96 20.30 78.31
C VAL A 4 -12.64 19.62 76.99
N ALA A 5 -13.25 18.47 76.81
CA ALA A 5 -13.30 17.74 75.55
C ALA A 5 -14.35 18.36 74.62
N ALA A 6 -14.02 18.66 73.38
CA ALA A 6 -14.97 19.00 72.32
C ALA A 6 -14.97 17.91 71.24
N GLY A 7 -16.09 17.20 71.17
CA GLY A 7 -16.34 16.14 70.17
C GLY A 7 -16.57 16.75 68.78
N SER A 8 -15.97 16.16 67.78
CA SER A 8 -16.25 16.39 66.37
C SER A 8 -17.36 15.45 65.88
N PRO A 9 -18.33 15.92 65.08
CA PRO A 9 -19.34 15.05 64.49
C PRO A 9 -18.79 14.29 63.27
N SER A 10 -19.00 13.02 63.26
CA SER A 10 -18.74 12.14 62.13
C SER A 10 -19.72 12.40 60.99
N VAL A 11 -19.24 13.02 59.91
CA VAL A 11 -19.93 13.06 58.60
C VAL A 11 -19.31 12.02 57.72
N GLY A 12 -19.85 10.82 57.74
CA GLY A 12 -19.33 9.73 56.94
C GLY A 12 -20.32 8.60 56.80
N ALA A 13 -21.47 8.77 56.17
CA ALA A 13 -22.30 7.65 55.67
C ALA A 13 -23.54 8.16 54.90
N SER A 14 -23.37 8.70 53.66
CA SER A 14 -24.52 8.86 52.75
C SER A 14 -24.18 8.88 51.28
N LEU A 15 -22.93 8.62 50.87
CA LEU A 15 -22.53 8.63 49.46
C LEU A 15 -22.48 7.27 48.79
N SER A 16 -22.62 6.15 49.52
CA SER A 16 -22.51 4.81 48.92
C SER A 16 -23.84 4.19 48.49
N SER A 17 -24.99 4.70 48.89
CA SER A 17 -26.30 4.11 48.54
C SER A 17 -26.87 4.66 47.22
N SER A 18 -26.52 5.89 46.81
CA SER A 18 -27.04 6.49 45.58
C SER A 18 -26.36 5.93 44.29
N SER A 19 -25.07 5.57 44.35
CA SER A 19 -24.36 5.01 43.20
C SER A 19 -24.81 3.57 42.87
N SER A 20 -25.17 2.77 43.87
CA SER A 20 -25.67 1.42 43.62
C SER A 20 -27.09 1.43 43.03
N THR A 21 -27.94 2.38 43.43
CA THR A 21 -29.30 2.51 42.90
C THR A 21 -29.29 3.04 41.46
N VAL A 22 -28.41 3.96 41.11
CA VAL A 22 -28.23 4.46 39.73
C VAL A 22 -27.71 3.32 38.81
N LEU A 23 -26.77 2.51 39.28
CA LEU A 23 -26.26 1.37 38.53
C LEU A 23 -27.34 0.29 38.32
N GLN A 24 -28.18 0.06 39.35
CA GLN A 24 -29.29 -0.89 39.29
C GLN A 24 -30.42 -0.46 38.33
N LEU A 25 -30.60 0.83 38.09
CA LEU A 25 -31.56 1.34 37.11
C LEU A 25 -30.98 1.47 35.69
N LEU A 26 -29.68 1.77 35.57
CA LEU A 26 -29.01 1.86 34.28
C LEU A 26 -28.88 0.52 33.60
N LEU A 27 -28.55 -0.55 34.32
CA LEU A 27 -28.34 -1.87 33.77
C LEU A 27 -29.60 -2.42 33.03
N PRO A 28 -30.81 -2.44 33.63
CA PRO A 28 -32.02 -2.90 32.93
C PRO A 28 -32.41 -1.99 31.77
N MET A 29 -32.14 -0.68 31.85
CA MET A 29 -32.39 0.24 30.75
C MET A 29 -31.48 -0.02 29.56
N VAL A 30 -30.21 -0.30 29.78
CA VAL A 30 -29.25 -0.72 28.74
C VAL A 30 -29.67 -2.05 28.13
N VAL A 31 -30.10 -3.02 28.95
CA VAL A 31 -30.60 -4.31 28.46
C VAL A 31 -31.89 -4.14 27.66
N LEU A 32 -32.82 -3.27 28.09
CA LEU A 32 -34.06 -3.00 27.36
C LEU A 32 -33.76 -2.34 26.00
N VAL A 33 -32.92 -1.33 25.97
CA VAL A 33 -32.47 -0.66 24.72
C VAL A 33 -31.81 -1.70 23.80
N TYR A 34 -30.98 -2.57 24.34
CA TYR A 34 -30.36 -3.66 23.61
C TYR A 34 -31.39 -4.59 22.96
N VAL A 35 -32.39 -5.07 23.74
CA VAL A 35 -33.44 -5.97 23.25
C VAL A 35 -34.29 -5.27 22.17
N VAL A 36 -34.63 -4.00 22.37
CA VAL A 36 -35.40 -3.23 21.38
C VAL A 36 -34.58 -3.05 20.09
N VAL A 37 -33.31 -2.67 20.17
CA VAL A 37 -32.41 -2.53 19.03
C VAL A 37 -32.26 -3.86 18.31
N GLN A 38 -32.04 -4.97 19.02
CA GLN A 38 -31.96 -6.31 18.43
C GLN A 38 -33.25 -6.71 17.74
N THR A 39 -34.41 -6.38 18.33
CA THR A 39 -35.71 -6.72 17.74
C THR A 39 -35.95 -5.89 16.45
N VAL A 40 -35.62 -4.63 16.45
CA VAL A 40 -35.73 -3.74 15.27
C VAL A 40 -34.76 -4.19 14.16
N VAL A 41 -33.51 -4.51 14.52
CA VAL A 41 -32.50 -5.01 13.57
C VAL A 41 -32.95 -6.36 12.95
N ARG A 42 -33.41 -7.30 13.79
CA ARG A 42 -33.94 -8.59 13.31
C ARG A 42 -35.15 -8.41 12.39
N ARG A 43 -36.07 -7.48 12.70
CA ARG A 43 -37.23 -7.18 11.82
C ARG A 43 -36.79 -6.58 10.48
N ARG A 44 -35.77 -5.71 10.45
CA ARG A 44 -35.20 -5.19 9.19
C ARG A 44 -34.45 -6.23 8.39
N MET A 45 -33.76 -7.17 9.04
CA MET A 45 -33.06 -8.26 8.36
C MET A 45 -34.01 -9.28 7.72
N ASN A 46 -35.20 -9.47 8.27
CA ASN A 46 -36.21 -10.40 7.73
C ASN A 46 -36.87 -9.89 6.42
N THR A 47 -36.59 -8.67 5.98
CA THR A 47 -37.06 -8.14 4.68
C THR A 47 -36.07 -8.42 3.54
N CYS A 48 -34.83 -8.84 3.82
CA CYS A 48 -33.86 -9.24 2.81
C CYS A 48 -34.01 -10.72 2.45
N THR A 49 -34.16 -11.01 1.16
CA THR A 49 -34.30 -12.38 0.64
C THR A 49 -33.01 -13.20 0.70
N ALA A 50 -31.83 -12.57 0.80
CA ALA A 50 -30.53 -13.21 0.86
C ALA A 50 -29.84 -12.97 2.22
N PRO A 51 -29.15 -13.98 2.81
CA PRO A 51 -28.40 -13.83 4.06
C PRO A 51 -27.12 -12.98 3.86
N LEU A 52 -26.57 -12.43 4.95
CA LEU A 52 -25.21 -11.87 4.96
C LEU A 52 -24.18 -12.98 4.73
N PRO A 53 -22.97 -12.67 4.18
CA PRO A 53 -21.88 -13.64 4.15
C PRO A 53 -21.56 -14.18 5.56
N PRO A 54 -21.08 -15.42 5.67
CA PRO A 54 -20.77 -16.02 6.96
C PRO A 54 -19.67 -15.26 7.71
N GLY A 55 -19.79 -15.27 9.06
CA GLY A 55 -18.85 -14.59 9.93
C GLY A 55 -19.22 -14.71 11.40
N PRO A 56 -18.39 -14.20 12.32
CA PRO A 56 -18.67 -14.23 13.75
C PRO A 56 -19.86 -13.34 14.09
N MET A 57 -20.60 -13.73 15.14
CA MET A 57 -21.76 -12.94 15.61
C MET A 57 -21.27 -11.61 16.20
N PRO A 58 -21.75 -10.46 15.70
CA PRO A 58 -21.29 -9.16 16.15
C PRO A 58 -21.93 -8.79 17.50
N TRP A 59 -21.15 -8.11 18.34
CA TRP A 59 -21.66 -7.47 19.54
C TRP A 59 -22.49 -6.22 19.17
N PRO A 60 -23.47 -5.81 20.01
CA PRO A 60 -24.21 -4.57 19.81
C PRO A 60 -23.27 -3.36 19.75
N VAL A 61 -23.60 -2.40 18.88
CA VAL A 61 -22.88 -1.11 18.70
C VAL A 61 -21.45 -1.27 18.20
N VAL A 62 -20.61 -2.06 18.89
CA VAL A 62 -19.18 -2.20 18.62
C VAL A 62 -18.84 -3.31 17.60
N GLY A 63 -19.81 -4.17 17.25
CA GLY A 63 -19.57 -5.26 16.31
C GLY A 63 -18.55 -6.28 16.83
N ASN A 64 -17.63 -6.72 15.98
CA ASN A 64 -16.58 -7.67 16.33
C ASN A 64 -15.27 -7.00 16.79
N LEU A 65 -15.27 -5.66 17.06
CA LEU A 65 -14.10 -4.95 17.56
C LEU A 65 -13.51 -5.56 18.83
N PRO A 66 -14.31 -5.92 19.87
CA PRO A 66 -13.76 -6.54 21.08
C PRO A 66 -13.04 -7.87 20.78
N GLU A 67 -13.62 -8.72 19.93
CA GLU A 67 -13.02 -10.01 19.55
C GLU A 67 -11.70 -9.79 18.78
N MET A 68 -11.68 -8.84 17.84
CA MET A 68 -10.49 -8.48 17.08
C MET A 68 -9.37 -7.96 17.98
N LEU A 69 -9.67 -7.01 18.87
CA LEU A 69 -8.68 -6.42 19.77
C LEU A 69 -8.15 -7.44 20.80
N LEU A 70 -9.02 -8.26 21.39
CA LEU A 70 -8.64 -9.30 22.35
C LEU A 70 -7.84 -10.45 21.70
N SER A 71 -7.92 -10.60 20.37
CA SER A 71 -7.13 -11.62 19.67
C SER A 71 -5.63 -11.35 19.71
N CYS A 72 -5.20 -10.15 20.09
CA CYS A 72 -3.80 -9.68 20.03
C CYS A 72 -3.13 -9.87 18.67
N LYS A 73 -3.93 -10.03 17.60
CA LYS A 73 -3.47 -10.16 16.21
C LYS A 73 -3.69 -8.84 15.47
N PRO A 74 -2.82 -8.49 14.52
CA PRO A 74 -3.13 -7.41 13.57
C PRO A 74 -4.48 -7.66 12.90
N ALA A 75 -5.26 -6.60 12.64
CA ALA A 75 -6.62 -6.69 12.11
C ALA A 75 -6.71 -7.59 10.86
N PHE A 76 -5.75 -7.47 9.94
CA PHE A 76 -5.72 -8.28 8.72
C PHE A 76 -5.54 -9.78 9.00
N ARG A 77 -4.70 -10.17 9.99
CA ARG A 77 -4.50 -11.57 10.35
C ARG A 77 -5.74 -12.14 11.03
N TRP A 78 -6.41 -11.33 11.84
CA TRP A 78 -7.67 -11.74 12.44
C TRP A 78 -8.76 -11.96 11.38
N ILE A 79 -8.90 -11.04 10.41
CA ILE A 79 -9.85 -11.18 9.29
C ILE A 79 -9.55 -12.45 8.48
N HIS A 80 -8.28 -12.71 8.13
CA HIS A 80 -7.89 -13.94 7.42
C HIS A 80 -8.24 -15.20 8.23
N HIS A 81 -7.99 -15.19 9.54
CA HIS A 81 -8.38 -16.30 10.41
C HIS A 81 -9.90 -16.54 10.43
N VAL A 82 -10.71 -15.47 10.41
CA VAL A 82 -12.16 -15.60 10.27
C VAL A 82 -12.51 -16.25 8.91
N MET A 83 -11.87 -15.81 7.81
CA MET A 83 -12.09 -16.37 6.48
C MET A 83 -11.73 -17.86 6.41
N GLU A 84 -10.60 -18.26 6.98
CA GLU A 84 -10.17 -19.67 7.09
C GLU A 84 -11.19 -20.51 7.86
N ARG A 85 -11.67 -20.00 8.99
CA ARG A 85 -12.66 -20.71 9.81
C ARG A 85 -14.02 -20.86 9.15
N THR A 86 -14.45 -19.90 8.34
CA THR A 86 -15.71 -19.99 7.61
C THR A 86 -15.65 -20.96 6.43
N GLY A 87 -14.45 -21.22 5.88
CA GLY A 87 -14.22 -22.13 4.77
C GLY A 87 -14.92 -21.70 3.46
N THR A 88 -15.31 -20.41 3.35
CA THR A 88 -16.00 -19.86 2.20
C THR A 88 -15.16 -18.82 1.48
N GLY A 89 -15.35 -18.66 0.17
CA GLY A 89 -14.64 -17.66 -0.64
C GLY A 89 -15.04 -16.20 -0.35
N ILE A 90 -15.99 -16.00 0.57
CA ILE A 90 -16.49 -14.69 1.03
C ILE A 90 -16.88 -14.77 2.50
N ALA A 91 -16.46 -13.80 3.31
CA ALA A 91 -16.80 -13.72 4.73
C ALA A 91 -17.14 -12.27 5.11
N CYS A 92 -17.92 -12.10 6.18
CA CYS A 92 -18.31 -10.78 6.68
C CYS A 92 -18.00 -10.66 8.17
N VAL A 93 -17.35 -9.58 8.55
CA VAL A 93 -17.20 -9.12 9.94
C VAL A 93 -17.84 -7.76 10.10
N LYS A 94 -18.31 -7.43 11.28
CA LYS A 94 -18.87 -6.11 11.59
C LYS A 94 -17.94 -5.37 12.52
N LEU A 95 -17.37 -4.25 12.07
CA LEU A 95 -16.51 -3.39 12.89
C LEU A 95 -17.29 -2.10 13.19
N GLY A 96 -17.64 -1.88 14.46
CA GLY A 96 -18.56 -0.80 14.80
C GLY A 96 -19.87 -0.87 14.02
N GLY A 97 -20.19 0.19 13.29
CA GLY A 97 -21.36 0.27 12.42
C GLY A 97 -21.17 -0.32 11.02
N VAL A 98 -19.95 -0.69 10.62
CA VAL A 98 -19.57 -1.02 9.24
C VAL A 98 -19.45 -2.53 9.04
N HIS A 99 -20.10 -3.07 8.01
CA HIS A 99 -19.83 -4.44 7.55
C HIS A 99 -18.57 -4.43 6.68
N VAL A 100 -17.61 -5.29 7.01
CA VAL A 100 -16.40 -5.52 6.22
C VAL A 100 -16.49 -6.90 5.59
N VAL A 101 -16.63 -6.91 4.27
CA VAL A 101 -16.78 -8.13 3.46
C VAL A 101 -15.45 -8.43 2.80
N ALA A 102 -14.84 -9.55 3.17
CA ALA A 102 -13.57 -10.02 2.65
C ALA A 102 -13.76 -11.17 1.65
N ILE A 103 -13.03 -11.14 0.53
CA ILE A 103 -13.18 -12.07 -0.59
C ILE A 103 -11.83 -12.72 -0.92
N THR A 104 -11.82 -14.06 -1.09
CA THR A 104 -10.66 -14.87 -1.53
C THR A 104 -10.93 -15.69 -2.80
N CYS A 105 -12.15 -15.63 -3.34
CA CYS A 105 -12.51 -16.33 -4.58
C CYS A 105 -12.32 -15.40 -5.78
N PRO A 106 -11.49 -15.76 -6.80
CA PRO A 106 -11.25 -14.93 -7.97
C PRO A 106 -12.53 -14.57 -8.74
N ASN A 107 -13.44 -15.53 -8.93
CA ASN A 107 -14.69 -15.31 -9.65
C ASN A 107 -15.58 -14.27 -8.96
N ILE A 108 -15.70 -14.33 -7.64
CA ILE A 108 -16.47 -13.35 -6.84
C ILE A 108 -15.78 -11.98 -6.89
N ALA A 109 -14.45 -11.98 -6.81
CA ALA A 109 -13.63 -10.76 -6.88
C ALA A 109 -13.80 -10.06 -8.23
N LEU A 110 -13.77 -10.82 -9.34
CA LEU A 110 -13.90 -10.29 -10.70
C LEU A 110 -15.27 -9.64 -10.93
N LEU A 111 -16.37 -10.34 -10.60
CA LEU A 111 -17.72 -9.82 -10.71
C LEU A 111 -17.89 -8.49 -9.98
N LYS A 112 -17.32 -8.39 -8.79
CA LYS A 112 -17.37 -7.20 -7.98
C LYS A 112 -16.57 -6.03 -8.54
N MET A 113 -15.35 -6.27 -9.06
CA MET A 113 -14.50 -5.20 -9.59
C MET A 113 -15.06 -4.54 -10.86
N GLN A 114 -15.91 -5.24 -11.58
CA GLN A 114 -16.60 -4.73 -12.78
C GLN A 114 -17.83 -3.88 -12.43
N ASP A 115 -18.47 -4.12 -11.28
CA ASP A 115 -19.68 -3.42 -10.86
C ASP A 115 -19.37 -2.00 -10.36
N THR A 116 -20.10 -1.00 -10.90
CA THR A 116 -20.03 0.40 -10.49
C THR A 116 -20.45 0.61 -9.03
N ASN A 117 -21.33 -0.25 -8.52
CA ASN A 117 -21.78 -0.19 -7.12
C ASN A 117 -20.62 -0.29 -6.13
N PHE A 118 -19.54 -0.97 -6.51
CA PHE A 118 -18.34 -1.11 -5.68
C PHE A 118 -17.17 -0.22 -6.11
N ALA A 119 -17.41 0.79 -6.92
CA ALA A 119 -16.34 1.66 -7.42
C ALA A 119 -15.91 2.76 -6.42
N SER A 120 -16.61 2.97 -5.32
CA SER A 120 -16.29 4.02 -4.34
C SER A 120 -15.23 3.58 -3.32
N ARG A 121 -14.71 4.57 -2.57
CA ARG A 121 -13.75 4.38 -1.48
C ARG A 121 -14.39 4.75 -0.14
N PRO A 122 -13.98 4.12 0.98
CA PRO A 122 -14.40 4.55 2.30
C PRO A 122 -13.85 5.93 2.64
N LEU A 123 -14.64 6.68 3.39
CA LEU A 123 -14.23 7.95 3.97
C LEU A 123 -13.56 7.66 5.31
N THR A 124 -12.22 7.71 5.33
CA THR A 124 -11.42 7.51 6.54
C THR A 124 -10.59 8.75 6.83
N PHE A 125 -10.19 8.94 8.08
CA PHE A 125 -9.33 10.07 8.46
C PHE A 125 -8.00 10.07 7.67
N ALA A 126 -7.39 8.90 7.47
CA ALA A 126 -6.19 8.76 6.67
C ALA A 126 -6.43 9.15 5.20
N SER A 127 -7.52 8.64 4.59
CA SER A 127 -7.86 8.93 3.19
C SER A 127 -8.11 10.41 2.96
N GLU A 128 -8.80 11.09 3.87
CA GLU A 128 -9.05 12.52 3.81
C GLU A 128 -7.76 13.34 3.90
N THR A 129 -6.92 13.01 4.89
CA THR A 129 -5.67 13.74 5.12
C THR A 129 -4.69 13.59 3.97
N PHE A 130 -4.39 12.35 3.54
CA PHE A 130 -3.42 12.11 2.47
C PHE A 130 -3.90 12.49 1.08
N SER A 131 -5.20 12.63 0.86
CA SER A 131 -5.76 13.11 -0.41
C SER A 131 -6.14 14.60 -0.40
N ARG A 132 -5.78 15.32 0.65
CA ARG A 132 -6.10 16.76 0.83
C ARG A 132 -7.60 17.02 0.68
N GLY A 133 -8.42 16.30 1.45
CA GLY A 133 -9.89 16.43 1.37
C GLY A 133 -10.49 15.76 0.12
N TYR A 134 -9.95 14.61 -0.28
CA TYR A 134 -10.41 13.82 -1.44
C TYR A 134 -10.23 14.50 -2.80
N MET A 135 -9.28 15.45 -2.92
CA MET A 135 -8.97 16.11 -4.19
C MET A 135 -8.15 15.25 -5.15
N ALA A 136 -7.47 14.19 -4.66
CA ALA A 136 -6.66 13.29 -5.47
C ALA A 136 -7.50 12.15 -6.11
N ALA A 137 -6.83 11.19 -6.80
CA ALA A 137 -7.55 10.15 -7.55
C ALA A 137 -7.75 8.85 -6.77
N ILE A 138 -6.78 8.44 -5.94
CA ILE A 138 -6.73 7.09 -5.38
C ILE A 138 -7.76 6.90 -4.28
N MET A 139 -7.83 7.86 -3.35
CA MET A 139 -8.71 7.81 -2.18
C MET A 139 -10.04 8.53 -2.39
N ALA A 140 -10.20 9.31 -3.47
CA ALA A 140 -11.46 10.00 -3.75
C ALA A 140 -12.64 9.03 -3.90
N PRO A 141 -13.81 9.33 -3.32
CA PRO A 141 -15.06 8.62 -3.59
C PRO A 141 -15.38 8.60 -5.09
N TYR A 142 -16.19 7.63 -5.52
CA TYR A 142 -16.64 7.57 -6.90
C TYR A 142 -17.61 8.74 -7.19
N GLY A 143 -17.19 9.66 -8.06
CA GLY A 143 -17.91 10.89 -8.37
C GLY A 143 -17.17 11.73 -9.40
N ASP A 144 -17.58 13.00 -9.57
CA ASP A 144 -17.03 13.90 -10.59
C ASP A 144 -15.56 14.25 -10.34
N GLN A 145 -15.20 14.50 -9.07
CA GLN A 145 -13.80 14.75 -8.69
C GLN A 145 -12.90 13.58 -9.07
N TRP A 146 -13.31 12.36 -8.74
CA TRP A 146 -12.57 11.17 -9.13
C TRP A 146 -12.47 11.04 -10.66
N ARG A 147 -13.56 11.29 -11.41
CA ARG A 147 -13.56 11.23 -12.88
C ARG A 147 -12.60 12.24 -13.48
N LYS A 148 -12.62 13.50 -12.96
CA LYS A 148 -11.69 14.57 -13.36
C LYS A 148 -10.24 14.15 -13.15
N MET A 149 -9.88 13.74 -11.93
CA MET A 149 -8.50 13.38 -11.58
C MET A 149 -8.03 12.14 -12.33
N ARG A 150 -8.90 11.13 -12.47
CA ARG A 150 -8.60 9.93 -13.26
C ARG A 150 -8.32 10.26 -14.72
N ARG A 151 -9.08 11.16 -15.31
CA ARG A 151 -8.87 11.62 -16.69
C ARG A 151 -7.52 12.32 -16.81
N VAL A 152 -7.24 13.31 -15.98
CA VAL A 152 -5.95 14.02 -15.97
C VAL A 152 -4.78 13.05 -15.88
N LEU A 153 -4.81 12.15 -14.92
CA LEU A 153 -3.73 11.17 -14.77
C LEU A 153 -3.58 10.27 -16.01
N THR A 154 -4.67 9.80 -16.61
CA THR A 154 -4.62 8.88 -17.74
C THR A 154 -4.19 9.55 -19.04
N SER A 155 -4.70 10.77 -19.34
CA SER A 155 -4.42 11.46 -20.60
C SER A 155 -3.12 12.27 -20.56
N GLU A 156 -2.75 12.84 -19.39
CA GLU A 156 -1.65 13.82 -19.33
C GLU A 156 -0.40 13.31 -18.60
N ILE A 157 -0.53 12.33 -17.71
CA ILE A 157 0.58 11.90 -16.85
C ILE A 157 1.15 10.54 -17.26
N VAL A 158 0.29 9.51 -17.37
CA VAL A 158 0.73 8.13 -17.63
C VAL A 158 0.47 7.67 -19.06
N CYS A 159 0.15 8.58 -19.98
CA CYS A 159 -0.05 8.26 -21.38
C CYS A 159 1.28 7.87 -22.07
N PRO A 160 1.23 7.09 -23.18
CA PRO A 160 2.44 6.63 -23.87
C PRO A 160 3.38 7.74 -24.32
N SER A 161 2.84 8.89 -24.73
CA SER A 161 3.64 10.06 -25.14
C SER A 161 4.47 10.63 -23.97
N ARG A 162 3.86 10.74 -22.78
CA ARG A 162 4.57 11.18 -21.56
C ARG A 162 5.59 10.14 -21.09
N HIS A 163 5.23 8.86 -21.18
CA HIS A 163 6.17 7.78 -20.86
C HIS A 163 7.43 7.87 -21.76
N LYS A 164 7.24 8.09 -23.06
CA LYS A 164 8.36 8.28 -24.01
C LYS A 164 9.14 9.57 -23.71
N TRP A 165 8.45 10.68 -23.48
CA TRP A 165 9.09 11.98 -23.20
C TRP A 165 9.98 11.97 -21.96
N LEU A 166 9.59 11.22 -20.92
CA LEU A 166 10.32 11.12 -19.65
C LEU A 166 11.28 9.92 -19.61
N HIS A 167 11.52 9.23 -20.74
CA HIS A 167 12.38 8.06 -20.81
C HIS A 167 13.79 8.33 -20.28
N ASP A 168 14.42 9.41 -20.71
CA ASP A 168 15.82 9.71 -20.35
C ASP A 168 15.99 9.90 -18.84
N LYS A 169 15.00 10.53 -18.18
CA LYS A 169 15.01 10.68 -16.71
C LYS A 169 14.98 9.34 -15.99
N ARG A 170 14.24 8.35 -16.52
CA ARG A 170 14.20 6.99 -15.94
C ARG A 170 15.47 6.20 -16.25
N ALA A 171 15.98 6.33 -17.48
CA ALA A 171 17.23 5.71 -17.88
C ALA A 171 18.42 6.22 -17.06
N ASP A 172 18.50 7.51 -16.80
CA ASP A 172 19.50 8.12 -15.92
C ASP A 172 19.42 7.51 -14.51
N GLU A 173 18.21 7.37 -13.94
CA GLU A 173 18.06 6.81 -12.60
C GLU A 173 18.37 5.31 -12.55
N ALA A 174 18.11 4.54 -13.61
CA ALA A 174 18.53 3.15 -13.71
C ALA A 174 20.07 3.04 -13.75
N ASN A 175 20.75 3.91 -14.50
CA ASN A 175 22.21 3.97 -14.54
C ASN A 175 22.80 4.42 -13.17
N ASN A 176 22.15 5.36 -12.50
CA ASN A 176 22.53 5.81 -11.17
C ASN A 176 22.34 4.71 -10.12
N LEU A 177 21.29 3.89 -10.22
CA LEU A 177 21.08 2.72 -9.37
C LEU A 177 22.28 1.78 -9.47
N THR A 178 22.62 1.35 -10.69
CA THR A 178 23.73 0.43 -10.92
C THR A 178 25.04 1.01 -10.37
N ARG A 179 25.33 2.29 -10.63
CA ARG A 179 26.53 2.96 -10.08
C ARG A 179 26.53 2.99 -8.55
N TYR A 180 25.39 3.28 -7.93
CA TYR A 180 25.28 3.32 -6.47
C TYR A 180 25.52 1.95 -5.84
N VAL A 181 24.89 0.88 -6.40
CA VAL A 181 25.12 -0.49 -5.95
C VAL A 181 26.59 -0.89 -6.13
N TYR A 182 27.22 -0.54 -7.26
CA TYR A 182 28.64 -0.75 -7.50
C TYR A 182 29.53 -0.06 -6.46
N ASN A 183 29.27 1.20 -6.15
CA ASN A 183 30.03 1.94 -5.13
C ASN A 183 29.88 1.30 -3.75
N LEU A 184 28.68 0.83 -3.39
CA LEU A 184 28.44 0.12 -2.12
C LEU A 184 29.16 -1.23 -2.08
N ALA A 185 29.19 -1.98 -3.18
CA ALA A 185 29.83 -3.30 -3.26
C ALA A 185 31.36 -3.20 -3.33
N GLY A 186 31.91 -2.17 -4.00
CA GLY A 186 33.33 -2.01 -4.26
C GLY A 186 34.13 -1.24 -3.21
N ALA A 187 33.49 -0.55 -2.27
CA ALA A 187 34.14 0.32 -1.29
C ALA A 187 34.92 -0.42 -0.17
N GLY A 188 34.94 -1.76 -0.18
CA GLY A 188 35.66 -2.55 0.83
C GLY A 188 36.32 -3.79 0.25
N SER A 189 37.59 -4.00 0.53
CA SER A 189 38.40 -5.15 0.12
C SER A 189 37.93 -6.52 0.68
N GLY A 190 36.69 -6.66 1.13
CA GLY A 190 36.16 -7.86 1.79
C GLY A 190 34.68 -8.20 1.53
N GLY A 191 34.08 -7.70 0.43
CA GLY A 191 32.67 -7.97 0.12
C GLY A 191 31.70 -7.17 0.99
N ALA A 192 31.35 -5.98 0.55
CA ALA A 192 30.40 -5.14 1.25
C ALA A 192 28.96 -5.70 1.13
N VAL A 193 28.19 -5.61 2.20
CA VAL A 193 26.79 -6.02 2.23
C VAL A 193 25.91 -4.88 1.74
N VAL A 194 25.20 -5.08 0.64
CA VAL A 194 24.23 -4.12 0.09
C VAL A 194 22.87 -4.32 0.76
N ASP A 195 22.30 -3.25 1.33
CA ASP A 195 20.91 -3.24 1.80
C ASP A 195 19.96 -3.02 0.61
N VAL A 196 19.44 -4.11 0.07
CA VAL A 196 18.54 -4.10 -1.09
C VAL A 196 17.29 -3.26 -0.85
N ARG A 197 16.72 -3.30 0.36
CA ARG A 197 15.54 -2.50 0.71
C ARG A 197 15.84 -1.01 0.60
N HIS A 198 16.96 -0.57 1.19
CA HIS A 198 17.39 0.82 1.11
C HIS A 198 17.58 1.26 -0.34
N VAL A 199 18.35 0.49 -1.11
CA VAL A 199 18.60 0.79 -2.53
C VAL A 199 17.32 0.83 -3.35
N ALA A 200 16.45 -0.18 -3.22
CA ALA A 200 15.20 -0.27 -3.97
C ALA A 200 14.24 0.90 -3.68
N ARG A 201 14.06 1.25 -2.41
CA ARG A 201 13.20 2.37 -2.00
C ARG A 201 13.72 3.69 -2.55
N HIS A 202 15.03 3.91 -2.49
CA HIS A 202 15.62 5.15 -2.96
C HIS A 202 15.67 5.25 -4.47
N TYR A 203 15.88 4.14 -5.19
CA TYR A 203 15.70 4.13 -6.64
C TYR A 203 14.28 4.55 -7.03
N CYS A 204 13.26 3.93 -6.46
CA CYS A 204 11.87 4.29 -6.73
C CYS A 204 11.58 5.75 -6.36
N GLY A 205 12.07 6.21 -5.21
CA GLY A 205 11.95 7.60 -4.78
C GLY A 205 12.63 8.59 -5.74
N ASN A 206 13.82 8.26 -6.23
CA ASN A 206 14.55 9.08 -7.21
C ASN A 206 13.80 9.18 -8.54
N VAL A 207 13.33 8.05 -9.08
CA VAL A 207 12.53 8.02 -10.31
C VAL A 207 11.32 8.95 -10.16
N VAL A 208 10.55 8.81 -9.08
CA VAL A 208 9.35 9.64 -8.85
C VAL A 208 9.71 11.13 -8.74
N ARG A 209 10.73 11.49 -7.96
CA ARG A 209 11.17 12.89 -7.84
C ARG A 209 11.63 13.48 -9.17
N ARG A 210 12.39 12.73 -9.96
CA ARG A 210 12.83 13.15 -11.30
C ARG A 210 11.67 13.33 -12.27
N LEU A 211 10.67 12.46 -12.22
CA LEU A 211 9.50 12.55 -13.09
C LEU A 211 8.58 13.70 -12.69
N VAL A 212 8.32 13.87 -11.38
CA VAL A 212 7.34 14.85 -10.88
C VAL A 212 7.95 16.23 -10.74
N PHE A 213 9.14 16.35 -10.14
CA PHE A 213 9.75 17.64 -9.76
C PHE A 213 11.00 18.01 -10.59
N GLY A 214 11.42 17.16 -11.52
CA GLY A 214 12.63 17.39 -12.32
C GLY A 214 13.95 17.23 -11.57
N THR A 215 13.91 17.00 -10.25
CA THR A 215 15.10 16.91 -9.39
C THR A 215 15.31 15.52 -8.81
N ARG A 216 16.55 15.15 -8.59
CA ARG A 216 16.93 13.91 -7.88
C ARG A 216 17.04 14.14 -6.37
N TYR A 217 17.52 15.31 -5.96
CA TYR A 217 17.78 15.68 -4.59
C TYR A 217 16.92 16.87 -4.18
N PHE A 218 16.48 16.88 -2.92
CA PHE A 218 15.96 18.08 -2.26
C PHE A 218 17.07 18.91 -1.64
N GLY A 219 18.18 18.23 -1.26
CA GLY A 219 19.38 18.83 -0.71
C GLY A 219 20.60 18.65 -1.63
N GLU A 220 21.80 18.66 -1.04
CA GLU A 220 23.05 18.50 -1.76
C GLU A 220 23.26 17.05 -2.23
N PRO A 221 23.81 16.85 -3.44
CA PRO A 221 24.19 15.54 -3.94
C PRO A 221 25.20 14.83 -3.02
N GLN A 222 25.04 13.51 -2.83
CA GLN A 222 25.96 12.70 -2.07
C GLN A 222 27.09 12.17 -2.96
N ALA A 223 28.31 12.11 -2.43
CA ALA A 223 29.51 11.71 -3.17
C ALA A 223 29.47 10.26 -3.67
N ASP A 224 28.78 9.36 -2.93
CA ASP A 224 28.59 7.96 -3.30
C ASP A 224 27.46 7.74 -4.33
N GLY A 225 26.71 8.82 -4.65
CA GLY A 225 25.53 8.77 -5.52
C GLY A 225 24.27 8.27 -4.82
N GLY A 226 24.31 8.02 -3.52
CA GLY A 226 23.19 7.62 -2.69
C GLY A 226 22.26 8.77 -2.30
N PRO A 227 21.22 8.48 -1.49
CA PRO A 227 20.30 9.49 -0.98
C PRO A 227 20.93 10.32 0.14
N GLY A 228 20.60 11.60 0.17
CA GLY A 228 20.89 12.46 1.30
C GLY A 228 19.84 12.31 2.44
N PRO A 229 20.06 12.97 3.59
CA PRO A 229 19.15 12.88 4.74
C PRO A 229 17.70 13.31 4.43
N LEU A 230 17.51 14.31 3.56
CA LEU A 230 16.19 14.81 3.18
C LEU A 230 15.44 13.80 2.30
N GLU A 231 16.14 13.12 1.40
CA GLU A 231 15.60 12.06 0.55
C GLU A 231 15.20 10.84 1.37
N VAL A 232 16.04 10.44 2.35
CA VAL A 232 15.72 9.35 3.28
C VAL A 232 14.46 9.69 4.07
N GLN A 233 14.39 10.87 4.68
CA GLN A 233 13.24 11.32 5.46
C GLN A 233 11.95 11.32 4.61
N HIS A 234 12.03 11.82 3.37
CA HIS A 234 10.86 11.89 2.47
C HIS A 234 10.37 10.50 2.07
N VAL A 235 11.27 9.58 1.73
CA VAL A 235 10.92 8.20 1.37
C VAL A 235 10.33 7.47 2.58
N ASP A 236 10.94 7.59 3.75
CA ASP A 236 10.43 6.96 4.97
C ASP A 236 9.04 7.50 5.36
N ALA A 237 8.82 8.82 5.20
CA ALA A 237 7.51 9.42 5.40
C ALA A 237 6.44 8.90 4.43
N ALA A 238 6.79 8.68 3.14
CA ALA A 238 5.88 8.11 2.16
C ALA A 238 5.51 6.66 2.52
N PHE A 239 6.48 5.83 2.94
CA PHE A 239 6.22 4.46 3.38
C PHE A 239 5.40 4.41 4.68
N ALA A 240 5.70 5.28 5.65
CA ALA A 240 4.90 5.40 6.86
C ALA A 240 3.46 5.82 6.56
N SER A 241 3.27 6.81 5.67
CA SER A 241 1.95 7.28 5.24
C SER A 241 1.13 6.16 4.60
N LEU A 242 1.75 5.37 3.72
CA LEU A 242 1.06 4.24 3.08
C LEU A 242 0.68 3.16 4.10
N GLY A 243 1.55 2.87 5.06
CA GLY A 243 1.25 1.98 6.18
C GLY A 243 0.03 2.44 7.00
N LEU A 244 -0.07 3.74 7.26
CA LEU A 244 -1.18 4.34 8.00
C LEU A 244 -2.51 4.35 7.22
N VAL A 245 -2.47 4.44 5.88
CA VAL A 245 -3.66 4.29 5.03
C VAL A 245 -4.29 2.91 5.17
N TYR A 246 -3.48 1.88 5.35
CA TYR A 246 -3.96 0.49 5.50
C TYR A 246 -4.14 0.05 6.97
N ALA A 247 -3.71 0.88 7.92
CA ALA A 247 -3.85 0.57 9.32
C ALA A 247 -5.32 0.65 9.77
N PHE A 248 -5.65 -0.14 10.79
CA PHE A 248 -6.94 -0.05 11.44
C PHE A 248 -6.95 1.20 12.35
N CYS A 249 -7.97 2.04 12.19
CA CYS A 249 -8.21 3.20 13.05
C CYS A 249 -9.57 3.06 13.74
N VAL A 250 -9.60 3.14 15.04
CA VAL A 250 -10.83 2.98 15.85
C VAL A 250 -11.90 3.99 15.44
N SER A 251 -11.52 5.25 15.23
CA SER A 251 -12.45 6.32 14.90
C SER A 251 -13.12 6.17 13.53
N ASP A 252 -12.54 5.44 12.58
CA ASP A 252 -13.16 5.16 11.28
C ASP A 252 -14.39 4.22 11.40
N TYR A 253 -14.44 3.41 12.47
CA TYR A 253 -15.52 2.47 12.73
C TYR A 253 -16.45 2.89 13.88
N LEU A 254 -15.97 3.76 14.75
CA LEU A 254 -16.72 4.39 15.85
C LEU A 254 -16.60 5.93 15.74
N PRO A 255 -17.33 6.56 14.79
CA PRO A 255 -17.11 7.98 14.46
C PRO A 255 -17.33 8.96 15.63
N TRP A 256 -18.10 8.55 16.64
CA TRP A 256 -18.31 9.33 17.86
C TRP A 256 -17.07 9.41 18.79
N LEU A 257 -16.02 8.62 18.49
CA LEU A 257 -14.70 8.72 19.13
C LEU A 257 -13.72 9.59 18.32
N LEU A 258 -14.15 10.14 17.18
CA LEU A 258 -13.32 11.05 16.40
C LEU A 258 -12.89 12.25 17.25
N GLY A 259 -11.60 12.56 17.22
CA GLY A 259 -11.02 13.65 18.02
C GLY A 259 -10.50 13.24 19.40
N LEU A 260 -10.89 12.08 19.93
CA LEU A 260 -10.29 11.55 21.16
C LEU A 260 -8.94 10.88 20.91
N ASP A 261 -8.70 10.47 19.67
CA ASP A 261 -7.45 9.82 19.19
C ASP A 261 -6.91 8.74 20.17
N LEU A 262 -7.79 7.82 20.58
CA LEU A 262 -7.51 6.83 21.63
C LEU A 262 -6.35 5.90 21.30
N ASP A 263 -6.12 5.65 20.01
CA ASP A 263 -5.05 4.81 19.49
C ASP A 263 -3.83 5.62 18.98
N GLY A 264 -3.86 6.95 19.08
CA GLY A 264 -2.81 7.85 18.59
C GLY A 264 -2.68 7.89 17.07
N HIS A 265 -3.58 7.25 16.35
CA HIS A 265 -3.48 7.04 14.90
C HIS A 265 -3.64 8.34 14.12
N GLN A 266 -4.56 9.24 14.55
CA GLN A 266 -4.76 10.53 13.90
C GLN A 266 -3.53 11.44 14.01
N LYS A 267 -2.85 11.43 15.18
CA LYS A 267 -1.60 12.16 15.37
C LYS A 267 -0.51 11.64 14.42
N MET A 268 -0.31 10.32 14.36
CA MET A 268 0.67 9.71 13.45
C MET A 268 0.41 10.06 11.99
N ILE A 269 -0.88 10.06 11.56
CA ILE A 269 -1.26 10.45 10.19
C ILE A 269 -0.88 11.90 9.90
N ARG A 270 -1.17 12.85 10.81
CA ARG A 270 -0.82 14.26 10.62
C ARG A 270 0.70 14.45 10.51
N GLU A 271 1.47 13.85 11.41
CA GLU A 271 2.94 13.94 11.42
C GLU A 271 3.55 13.35 10.14
N ALA A 272 3.10 12.17 9.70
CA ALA A 272 3.57 11.56 8.45
C ALA A 272 3.21 12.40 7.23
N ASN A 273 1.98 12.96 7.19
CA ASN A 273 1.54 13.83 6.10
C ASN A 273 2.37 15.14 6.05
N GLU A 274 2.65 15.76 7.19
CA GLU A 274 3.48 16.95 7.26
C GLU A 274 4.90 16.67 6.73
N MET A 275 5.54 15.59 7.18
CA MET A 275 6.87 15.21 6.71
C MET A 275 6.88 14.94 5.20
N MET A 276 5.85 14.27 4.66
CA MET A 276 5.76 13.91 3.24
C MET A 276 5.52 15.13 2.35
N THR A 277 4.78 16.14 2.84
CA THR A 277 4.35 17.29 2.02
C THR A 277 5.24 18.52 2.16
N ARG A 278 6.07 18.60 3.19
CA ARG A 278 6.87 19.79 3.51
C ARG A 278 7.80 20.21 2.37
N LEU A 279 8.64 19.30 1.88
CA LEU A 279 9.60 19.60 0.82
C LEU A 279 8.94 19.75 -0.55
N PRO A 280 8.08 18.80 -1.01
CA PRO A 280 7.36 18.96 -2.25
C PRO A 280 6.47 20.21 -2.30
N GLY A 281 5.86 20.59 -1.18
CA GLY A 281 4.99 21.76 -1.10
C GLY A 281 5.71 23.05 -1.49
N VAL A 282 6.93 23.26 -0.98
CA VAL A 282 7.76 24.44 -1.33
C VAL A 282 8.07 24.45 -2.83
N LEU A 283 8.49 23.33 -3.40
CA LEU A 283 8.78 23.22 -4.83
C LEU A 283 7.56 23.51 -5.70
N ILE A 284 6.38 23.03 -5.30
CA ILE A 284 5.13 23.26 -6.06
C ILE A 284 4.75 24.73 -5.99
N ASP A 285 4.83 25.37 -4.83
CA ASP A 285 4.48 26.78 -4.65
C ASP A 285 5.44 27.69 -5.44
N ASP A 286 6.74 27.39 -5.46
CA ASP A 286 7.74 28.11 -6.23
C ASP A 286 7.50 27.94 -7.74
N ARG A 287 7.27 26.71 -8.21
CA ARG A 287 7.00 26.41 -9.61
C ARG A 287 5.72 27.05 -10.10
N TRP A 288 4.66 27.04 -9.27
CA TRP A 288 3.40 27.71 -9.55
C TRP A 288 3.60 29.22 -9.74
N ARG A 289 4.43 29.86 -8.89
CA ARG A 289 4.78 31.27 -8.99
C ARG A 289 5.52 31.59 -10.29
N GLN A 290 6.55 30.80 -10.63
CA GLN A 290 7.34 30.94 -11.86
C GLN A 290 6.48 30.89 -13.13
N TRP A 291 5.53 29.96 -13.19
CA TRP A 291 4.58 29.89 -14.31
C TRP A 291 3.62 31.09 -14.36
N LYS A 292 3.12 31.53 -13.22
CA LYS A 292 2.20 32.70 -13.16
C LYS A 292 2.89 34.02 -13.44
N SER A 293 4.17 34.17 -13.12
CA SER A 293 4.97 35.37 -13.45
C SER A 293 5.52 35.38 -14.88
N GLY A 294 5.40 34.25 -15.62
CA GLY A 294 6.01 34.09 -16.94
C GLY A 294 7.53 33.86 -16.91
N GLU A 295 8.12 33.67 -15.73
CA GLU A 295 9.54 33.38 -15.56
C GLU A 295 9.91 32.02 -16.17
N LYS A 296 9.03 31.02 -16.03
CA LYS A 296 9.19 29.71 -16.62
C LYS A 296 8.39 29.57 -17.91
N GLN A 297 9.05 29.05 -18.97
CA GLN A 297 8.49 28.91 -20.31
C GLN A 297 8.83 27.54 -20.89
N GLY A 298 8.41 26.47 -20.50
CA GLY A 298 8.71 25.19 -21.10
C GLY A 298 8.48 24.04 -20.12
N LEU A 299 7.97 22.94 -20.66
CA LEU A 299 7.68 21.74 -19.87
C LEU A 299 8.96 20.93 -19.68
N GLU A 300 9.32 20.65 -18.44
CA GLU A 300 10.49 19.84 -18.10
C GLU A 300 10.10 18.56 -17.31
N ASP A 301 8.98 18.60 -16.60
CA ASP A 301 8.54 17.53 -15.72
C ASP A 301 7.00 17.46 -15.61
N LEU A 302 6.50 16.50 -14.85
CA LEU A 302 5.06 16.29 -14.68
C LEU A 302 4.40 17.43 -13.87
N LEU A 303 5.13 18.11 -13.01
CA LEU A 303 4.61 19.27 -12.27
C LEU A 303 4.28 20.41 -13.24
N ASP A 304 5.16 20.68 -14.20
CA ASP A 304 4.90 21.67 -15.24
C ASP A 304 3.63 21.32 -16.03
N VAL A 305 3.47 20.05 -16.41
CA VAL A 305 2.26 19.58 -17.11
C VAL A 305 1.01 19.83 -16.28
N LEU A 306 1.03 19.51 -14.99
CA LEU A 306 -0.13 19.71 -14.11
C LEU A 306 -0.49 21.18 -13.92
N ILE A 307 0.52 22.06 -13.82
CA ILE A 307 0.32 23.51 -13.62
C ILE A 307 -0.23 24.20 -14.87
N THR A 308 0.21 23.77 -16.05
CA THR A 308 -0.12 24.43 -17.32
C THR A 308 -1.29 23.80 -18.06
N LEU A 309 -1.95 22.80 -17.46
CA LEU A 309 -3.08 22.11 -18.09
C LEU A 309 -4.28 23.06 -18.18
N GLU A 310 -4.73 23.32 -19.41
CA GLU A 310 -5.88 24.16 -19.72
C GLU A 310 -6.99 23.38 -20.44
N ASP A 311 -8.21 23.82 -20.28
CA ASP A 311 -9.38 23.33 -21.02
C ASP A 311 -9.51 24.00 -22.41
N ALA A 312 -10.58 23.69 -23.13
CA ALA A 312 -10.83 24.25 -24.46
C ALA A 312 -11.03 25.78 -24.47
N GLU A 313 -11.38 26.37 -23.33
CA GLU A 313 -11.55 27.80 -23.10
C GLU A 313 -10.29 28.49 -22.56
N ALA A 314 -9.13 27.82 -22.59
CA ALA A 314 -7.86 28.27 -22.02
C ALA A 314 -7.93 28.61 -20.51
N LYS A 315 -8.77 27.91 -19.78
CA LYS A 315 -8.85 28.03 -18.32
C LYS A 315 -8.06 26.89 -17.65
N PRO A 316 -7.37 27.18 -16.53
CA PRO A 316 -6.68 26.12 -15.77
C PRO A 316 -7.64 25.01 -15.38
N VAL A 317 -7.29 23.76 -15.73
CA VAL A 317 -8.06 22.56 -15.35
C VAL A 317 -7.93 22.25 -13.87
N LEU A 318 -6.75 22.53 -13.29
CA LEU A 318 -6.43 22.20 -11.91
C LEU A 318 -6.17 23.47 -11.08
N THR A 319 -6.66 23.45 -9.85
CA THR A 319 -6.26 24.40 -8.81
C THR A 319 -4.90 23.97 -8.23
N ILE A 320 -4.20 24.91 -7.56
CA ILE A 320 -2.92 24.59 -6.88
C ILE A 320 -3.07 23.47 -5.83
N GLU A 321 -4.20 23.42 -5.12
CA GLU A 321 -4.45 22.37 -4.14
C GLU A 321 -4.68 21.00 -4.82
N GLU A 322 -5.32 20.97 -5.97
CA GLU A 322 -5.45 19.75 -6.78
C GLU A 322 -4.10 19.29 -7.36
N VAL A 323 -3.24 20.22 -7.79
CA VAL A 323 -1.86 19.92 -8.21
C VAL A 323 -1.06 19.31 -7.06
N LYS A 324 -1.14 19.91 -5.87
CA LYS A 324 -0.51 19.36 -4.65
C LYS A 324 -1.05 17.97 -4.31
N ALA A 325 -2.36 17.77 -4.40
CA ALA A 325 -3.01 16.49 -4.11
C ALA A 325 -2.58 15.39 -5.10
N LEU A 326 -2.55 15.68 -6.40
CA LEU A 326 -2.10 14.71 -7.42
C LEU A 326 -0.60 14.40 -7.30
N SER A 327 0.24 15.41 -7.05
CA SER A 327 1.68 15.20 -6.84
C SER A 327 1.94 14.32 -5.62
N GLN A 328 1.19 14.52 -4.55
CA GLN A 328 1.23 13.69 -3.35
C GLN A 328 0.76 12.26 -3.62
N ASP A 329 -0.34 12.08 -4.36
CA ASP A 329 -0.88 10.78 -4.75
C ASP A 329 0.15 9.97 -5.55
N ILE A 330 0.77 10.58 -6.58
CA ILE A 330 1.81 9.93 -7.40
C ILE A 330 2.98 9.51 -6.52
N THR A 331 3.46 10.40 -5.66
CA THR A 331 4.60 10.15 -4.76
C THR A 331 4.29 9.00 -3.80
N LEU A 332 3.10 8.98 -3.20
CA LEU A 332 2.71 7.99 -2.20
C LEU A 332 2.69 6.57 -2.78
N VAL A 333 2.19 6.38 -3.99
CA VAL A 333 1.89 5.02 -4.50
C VAL A 333 2.92 4.44 -5.45
N ALA A 334 3.79 5.26 -6.05
CA ALA A 334 4.71 4.79 -7.08
C ALA A 334 5.99 4.15 -6.52
N MET A 335 6.32 4.37 -5.23
CA MET A 335 7.58 3.90 -4.65
C MET A 335 7.48 2.50 -4.05
N ASP A 336 6.37 2.18 -3.38
CA ASP A 336 6.25 1.01 -2.51
C ASP A 336 6.16 -0.31 -3.29
N ASN A 337 5.26 -0.39 -4.27
CA ASN A 337 5.00 -1.64 -4.98
C ASN A 337 6.23 -2.20 -5.73
N PRO A 338 6.97 -1.41 -6.54
CA PRO A 338 8.15 -1.91 -7.23
C PRO A 338 9.27 -2.34 -6.27
N SER A 339 9.53 -1.56 -5.22
CA SER A 339 10.61 -1.85 -4.27
C SER A 339 10.35 -3.13 -3.48
N ASN A 340 9.13 -3.34 -2.96
CA ASN A 340 8.77 -4.55 -2.24
C ASN A 340 8.74 -5.79 -3.14
N ALA A 341 8.25 -5.66 -4.37
CA ALA A 341 8.21 -6.79 -5.31
C ALA A 341 9.62 -7.35 -5.58
N VAL A 342 10.58 -6.46 -5.84
CA VAL A 342 11.96 -6.85 -6.12
C VAL A 342 12.64 -7.40 -4.87
N GLU A 343 12.44 -6.77 -3.71
CA GLU A 343 12.99 -7.24 -2.43
C GLU A 343 12.52 -8.69 -2.14
N TRP A 344 11.23 -8.98 -2.30
CA TRP A 344 10.68 -10.31 -2.09
C TRP A 344 11.15 -11.32 -3.15
N ALA A 345 11.19 -10.92 -4.44
CA ALA A 345 11.71 -11.78 -5.49
C ALA A 345 13.15 -12.20 -5.22
N LEU A 346 14.03 -11.26 -4.85
CA LEU A 346 15.41 -11.54 -4.47
C LEU A 346 15.50 -12.42 -3.23
N ALA A 347 14.68 -12.18 -2.20
CA ALA A 347 14.68 -13.00 -0.99
C ALA A 347 14.33 -14.47 -1.27
N GLU A 348 13.37 -14.73 -2.17
CA GLU A 348 13.01 -16.09 -2.59
C GLU A 348 14.08 -16.71 -3.48
N MET A 349 14.67 -15.94 -4.40
CA MET A 349 15.71 -16.43 -5.29
C MET A 349 17.01 -16.80 -4.56
N VAL A 350 17.34 -16.11 -3.47
CA VAL A 350 18.46 -16.50 -2.58
C VAL A 350 18.21 -17.89 -1.97
N ASN A 351 16.94 -18.22 -1.67
CA ASN A 351 16.57 -19.55 -1.19
C ASN A 351 16.44 -20.58 -2.31
N SER A 352 16.40 -20.13 -3.58
CA SER A 352 16.25 -20.96 -4.79
C SER A 352 17.35 -20.64 -5.80
N PRO A 353 18.60 -21.13 -5.62
CA PRO A 353 19.75 -20.76 -6.45
C PRO A 353 19.56 -21.03 -7.94
N GLU A 354 18.78 -22.05 -8.30
CA GLU A 354 18.47 -22.35 -9.71
C GLU A 354 17.63 -21.26 -10.37
N THR A 355 16.69 -20.65 -9.62
CA THR A 355 15.90 -19.52 -10.10
C THR A 355 16.79 -18.30 -10.31
N LEU A 356 17.70 -18.02 -9.38
CA LEU A 356 18.68 -16.93 -9.52
C LEU A 356 19.57 -17.12 -10.74
N LYS A 357 20.05 -18.36 -10.96
CA LYS A 357 20.87 -18.72 -12.10
C LYS A 357 20.13 -18.52 -13.43
N LYS A 358 18.88 -19.02 -13.55
CA LYS A 358 18.05 -18.83 -14.76
C LYS A 358 17.83 -17.34 -15.07
N ALA A 359 17.54 -16.50 -14.07
CA ALA A 359 17.37 -15.06 -14.27
C ALA A 359 18.67 -14.39 -14.73
N GLY A 360 19.82 -14.77 -14.18
CA GLY A 360 21.12 -14.28 -14.61
C GLY A 360 21.46 -14.68 -16.05
N GLU A 361 21.18 -15.94 -16.42
CA GLU A 361 21.37 -16.45 -17.79
C GLU A 361 20.48 -15.71 -18.80
N GLU A 362 19.23 -15.39 -18.44
CA GLU A 362 18.36 -14.57 -19.29
C GLU A 362 18.94 -13.17 -19.50
N ILE A 363 19.38 -12.50 -18.42
CA ILE A 363 19.96 -11.16 -18.51
C ILE A 363 21.24 -11.20 -19.37
N ASP A 364 22.14 -12.15 -19.15
CA ASP A 364 23.37 -12.32 -19.94
C ASP A 364 23.06 -12.56 -21.42
N GLY A 365 22.01 -13.35 -21.73
CA GLY A 365 21.60 -13.65 -23.10
C GLY A 365 20.92 -12.47 -23.82
N VAL A 366 20.16 -11.65 -23.10
CA VAL A 366 19.38 -10.53 -23.67
C VAL A 366 20.19 -9.26 -23.75
N VAL A 367 20.93 -8.93 -22.68
CA VAL A 367 21.65 -7.66 -22.53
C VAL A 367 23.11 -7.80 -22.96
N GLY A 368 23.70 -8.97 -22.75
CA GLY A 368 25.14 -9.18 -22.89
C GLY A 368 25.90 -8.64 -21.68
N ARG A 369 27.24 -8.53 -21.83
CA ARG A 369 28.14 -8.11 -20.73
C ARG A 369 28.78 -6.75 -20.96
N ASP A 370 28.51 -6.11 -22.10
CA ASP A 370 29.21 -4.91 -22.53
C ASP A 370 28.39 -3.62 -22.31
N ARG A 371 27.14 -3.74 -21.90
CA ARG A 371 26.26 -2.62 -21.65
C ARG A 371 25.35 -2.83 -20.44
N LEU A 372 24.76 -1.74 -19.94
CA LEU A 372 23.70 -1.80 -18.93
C LEU A 372 22.36 -2.17 -19.56
N VAL A 373 21.45 -2.74 -18.76
CA VAL A 373 20.07 -3.01 -19.14
C VAL A 373 19.35 -1.69 -19.49
N GLN A 374 18.47 -1.75 -20.48
CA GLN A 374 17.65 -0.64 -20.94
C GLN A 374 16.17 -1.02 -20.94
N GLU A 375 15.27 -0.04 -20.88
CA GLU A 375 13.82 -0.30 -20.95
C GLU A 375 13.41 -1.04 -22.24
N SER A 376 14.17 -0.89 -23.33
CA SER A 376 13.98 -1.65 -24.59
C SER A 376 14.24 -3.14 -24.48
N ASP A 377 14.92 -3.60 -23.41
CA ASP A 377 15.17 -5.00 -23.16
C ASP A 377 13.99 -5.69 -22.45
N ILE A 378 13.15 -4.92 -21.76
CA ILE A 378 12.04 -5.44 -20.95
C ILE A 378 11.15 -6.47 -21.67
N PRO A 379 10.77 -6.30 -22.95
CA PRO A 379 9.95 -7.30 -23.63
C PRO A 379 10.60 -8.69 -23.70
N ARG A 380 11.93 -8.77 -23.70
CA ARG A 380 12.70 -10.01 -23.79
C ARG A 380 13.08 -10.64 -22.45
N LEU A 381 12.87 -9.91 -21.32
CA LEU A 381 13.19 -10.35 -19.96
C LEU A 381 11.98 -11.08 -19.34
N ASN A 382 11.58 -12.20 -19.95
CA ASN A 382 10.35 -12.92 -19.59
C ASN A 382 10.46 -13.66 -18.27
N TYR A 383 11.60 -14.31 -18.00
CA TYR A 383 11.81 -15.03 -16.76
C TYR A 383 11.92 -14.06 -15.56
N LEU A 384 12.60 -12.93 -15.76
CA LEU A 384 12.68 -11.88 -14.76
C LEU A 384 11.28 -11.33 -14.40
N LYS A 385 10.43 -11.11 -15.42
CA LYS A 385 9.02 -10.72 -15.22
C LYS A 385 8.22 -11.82 -14.51
N ALA A 386 8.48 -13.09 -14.81
CA ALA A 386 7.85 -14.22 -14.13
C ALA A 386 8.21 -14.26 -12.64
N CYS A 387 9.47 -13.98 -12.26
CA CYS A 387 9.90 -13.86 -10.87
C CYS A 387 9.15 -12.73 -10.14
N ILE A 388 8.96 -11.57 -10.78
CA ILE A 388 8.18 -10.46 -10.21
C ILE A 388 6.70 -10.84 -10.05
N ARG A 389 6.11 -11.52 -11.04
CA ARG A 389 4.72 -12.01 -10.95
C ARG A 389 4.54 -12.96 -9.78
N GLU A 390 5.48 -13.86 -9.59
CA GLU A 390 5.43 -14.83 -8.49
C GLU A 390 5.61 -14.15 -7.13
N ALA A 391 6.46 -13.11 -7.05
CA ALA A 391 6.56 -12.28 -5.86
C ALA A 391 5.25 -11.55 -5.56
N PHE A 392 4.56 -10.99 -6.56
CA PHE A 392 3.24 -10.38 -6.39
C PHE A 392 2.19 -11.38 -5.87
N ARG A 393 2.25 -12.63 -6.37
CA ARG A 393 1.34 -13.70 -5.97
C ARG A 393 1.57 -14.12 -4.52
N LEU A 394 2.82 -14.44 -4.18
CA LEU A 394 3.17 -15.08 -2.91
C LEU A 394 3.36 -14.07 -1.78
N HIS A 395 3.92 -12.90 -2.10
CA HIS A 395 4.27 -11.84 -1.15
C HIS A 395 3.66 -10.48 -1.55
N PRO A 396 2.33 -10.37 -1.54
CA PRO A 396 1.71 -9.09 -1.87
C PRO A 396 2.13 -8.00 -0.87
N VAL A 397 2.38 -6.79 -1.40
CA VAL A 397 2.84 -5.63 -0.63
C VAL A 397 1.93 -5.32 0.56
N VAL A 398 0.62 -5.50 0.39
CA VAL A 398 -0.38 -5.35 1.44
C VAL A 398 -1.34 -6.54 1.43
N PRO A 399 -1.88 -6.95 2.60
CA PRO A 399 -2.71 -8.16 2.71
C PRO A 399 -4.04 -8.06 1.97
N PHE A 400 -4.60 -6.85 1.85
CA PHE A 400 -5.82 -6.56 1.12
C PHE A 400 -5.60 -5.47 0.08
N ASN A 401 -6.44 -5.42 -0.96
CA ASN A 401 -6.48 -4.25 -1.83
C ASN A 401 -7.00 -3.01 -1.08
N VAL A 402 -6.83 -1.83 -1.67
CA VAL A 402 -7.48 -0.61 -1.16
C VAL A 402 -8.98 -0.86 -1.06
N PRO A 403 -9.61 -0.67 0.11
CA PRO A 403 -11.00 -1.01 0.34
C PRO A 403 -11.95 -0.32 -0.65
N HIS A 404 -13.01 -1.01 -1.02
CA HIS A 404 -14.13 -0.49 -1.80
C HIS A 404 -15.36 -0.32 -0.92
N VAL A 405 -16.32 0.52 -1.32
CA VAL A 405 -17.59 0.72 -0.62
C VAL A 405 -18.76 0.38 -1.53
N ALA A 406 -19.72 -0.36 -1.01
CA ALA A 406 -21.01 -0.59 -1.66
C ALA A 406 -21.85 0.69 -1.61
N LEU A 407 -22.18 1.25 -2.78
CA LEU A 407 -22.98 2.48 -2.89
C LEU A 407 -24.48 2.22 -2.67
N ALA A 408 -24.94 1.01 -2.94
CA ALA A 408 -26.29 0.54 -2.71
C ALA A 408 -26.27 -0.91 -2.20
N ASP A 409 -27.39 -1.39 -1.69
CA ASP A 409 -27.55 -2.81 -1.37
C ASP A 409 -27.35 -3.66 -2.64
N ALA A 410 -26.65 -4.79 -2.48
CA ALA A 410 -26.34 -5.69 -3.59
C ALA A 410 -26.40 -7.15 -3.14
N THR A 411 -26.56 -8.05 -4.12
CA THR A 411 -26.40 -9.49 -3.90
C THR A 411 -25.17 -9.97 -4.63
N VAL A 412 -24.24 -10.60 -3.91
CA VAL A 412 -22.98 -11.13 -4.45
C VAL A 412 -22.83 -12.58 -4.01
N ALA A 413 -22.70 -13.50 -4.96
CA ALA A 413 -22.58 -14.94 -4.71
C ALA A 413 -23.71 -15.49 -3.80
N GLY A 414 -24.94 -14.99 -3.96
CA GLY A 414 -26.08 -15.38 -3.14
C GLY A 414 -26.17 -14.72 -1.76
N TYR A 415 -25.25 -13.83 -1.42
CA TYR A 415 -25.24 -13.11 -0.15
C TYR A 415 -25.64 -11.65 -0.30
N HIS A 416 -26.38 -11.12 0.66
CA HIS A 416 -26.71 -9.71 0.76
C HIS A 416 -25.52 -8.89 1.24
N ILE A 417 -25.15 -7.85 0.50
CA ILE A 417 -24.13 -6.87 0.86
C ILE A 417 -24.83 -5.54 1.11
N PRO A 418 -24.95 -5.08 2.34
CA PRO A 418 -25.60 -3.81 2.67
C PRO A 418 -24.87 -2.61 2.08
N ARG A 419 -25.61 -1.56 1.72
CA ARG A 419 -25.04 -0.26 1.40
C ARG A 419 -24.09 0.21 2.51
N GLY A 420 -22.97 0.81 2.13
CA GLY A 420 -21.93 1.28 3.06
C GLY A 420 -20.97 0.19 3.54
N SER A 421 -21.18 -1.08 3.14
CA SER A 421 -20.22 -2.14 3.45
C SER A 421 -18.86 -1.84 2.82
N HIS A 422 -17.78 -2.01 3.59
CA HIS A 422 -16.43 -2.03 3.05
C HIS A 422 -16.16 -3.42 2.46
N VAL A 423 -15.71 -3.46 1.22
CA VAL A 423 -15.41 -4.72 0.54
C VAL A 423 -13.95 -4.76 0.18
N ILE A 424 -13.26 -5.78 0.70
CA ILE A 424 -11.82 -5.98 0.57
C ILE A 424 -11.52 -7.30 -0.12
N LEU A 425 -10.56 -7.29 -1.05
CA LEU A 425 -10.07 -8.50 -1.68
C LEU A 425 -8.79 -8.93 -0.95
N SER A 426 -8.78 -10.17 -0.49
CA SER A 426 -7.58 -10.73 0.15
C SER A 426 -6.53 -11.06 -0.90
N ARG A 427 -5.46 -10.27 -0.96
CA ARG A 427 -4.34 -10.52 -1.86
C ARG A 427 -3.62 -11.83 -1.50
N ILE A 428 -3.42 -12.08 -0.20
CA ILE A 428 -2.83 -13.32 0.31
C ILE A 428 -3.74 -14.51 -0.02
N GLY A 429 -5.03 -14.38 0.27
CA GLY A 429 -5.99 -15.46 0.05
C GLY A 429 -6.17 -15.82 -1.42
N LEU A 430 -6.15 -14.83 -2.34
CA LEU A 430 -6.17 -15.08 -3.78
C LEU A 430 -4.87 -15.73 -4.27
N GLY A 431 -3.72 -15.15 -3.95
CA GLY A 431 -2.42 -15.62 -4.42
C GLY A 431 -1.99 -16.96 -3.86
N ARG A 432 -2.54 -17.39 -2.72
CA ARG A 432 -2.24 -18.68 -2.05
C ARG A 432 -3.42 -19.64 -2.02
N ASN A 433 -4.41 -19.45 -2.91
CA ASN A 433 -5.60 -20.27 -2.97
C ASN A 433 -5.27 -21.66 -3.56
N PRO A 434 -5.40 -22.76 -2.80
CA PRO A 434 -5.08 -24.12 -3.30
C PRO A 434 -6.08 -24.62 -4.34
N ALA A 435 -7.25 -23.99 -4.48
CA ALA A 435 -8.19 -24.29 -5.57
C ALA A 435 -7.78 -23.69 -6.92
N VAL A 436 -6.77 -22.81 -6.93
CA VAL A 436 -6.30 -22.07 -8.13
C VAL A 436 -4.85 -22.36 -8.45
N TRP A 437 -4.03 -22.63 -7.43
CA TRP A 437 -2.59 -22.79 -7.53
C TRP A 437 -2.14 -24.14 -7.00
N ASP A 438 -1.42 -24.90 -7.82
CA ASP A 438 -0.70 -26.08 -7.38
C ASP A 438 0.49 -25.63 -6.51
N ASP A 439 0.74 -26.32 -5.39
CA ASP A 439 1.77 -25.95 -4.42
C ASP A 439 1.78 -24.44 -4.08
N PRO A 440 0.66 -23.90 -3.54
CA PRO A 440 0.40 -22.47 -3.46
C PRO A 440 1.41 -21.69 -2.62
N LEU A 441 2.21 -22.35 -1.78
CA LEU A 441 3.23 -21.75 -0.93
C LEU A 441 4.64 -21.83 -1.51
N CYS A 442 4.83 -22.57 -2.62
CA CYS A 442 6.11 -22.66 -3.31
C CYS A 442 6.32 -21.44 -4.21
N PHE A 443 7.52 -20.84 -4.17
CA PHE A 443 7.94 -19.82 -5.11
C PHE A 443 8.42 -20.50 -6.41
N ASP A 444 7.59 -20.46 -7.42
CA ASP A 444 7.83 -21.10 -8.70
C ASP A 444 7.50 -20.16 -9.88
N PRO A 445 8.48 -19.39 -10.37
CA PRO A 445 8.29 -18.50 -11.52
C PRO A 445 7.90 -19.22 -12.81
N ASP A 446 8.28 -20.48 -12.99
CA ASP A 446 8.02 -21.24 -14.22
C ASP A 446 6.52 -21.36 -14.51
N ARG A 447 5.65 -21.30 -13.48
CA ARG A 447 4.17 -21.27 -13.64
C ARG A 447 3.64 -20.05 -14.43
N HIS A 448 4.44 -19.00 -14.56
CA HIS A 448 4.09 -17.78 -15.28
C HIS A 448 4.74 -17.68 -16.66
N VAL A 449 5.64 -18.60 -16.97
CA VAL A 449 6.30 -18.65 -18.29
C VAL A 449 5.37 -19.33 -19.29
N PRO A 450 4.98 -18.66 -20.39
CA PRO A 450 4.13 -19.26 -21.40
C PRO A 450 4.81 -20.47 -22.07
N ALA A 451 4.01 -21.44 -22.50
CA ALA A 451 4.50 -22.58 -23.31
C ALA A 451 5.06 -22.12 -24.68
N ASP A 452 4.53 -21.02 -25.22
CA ASP A 452 5.06 -20.36 -26.42
C ASP A 452 6.20 -19.42 -26.04
N PRO A 453 7.44 -19.70 -26.45
CA PRO A 453 8.62 -18.88 -26.13
C PRO A 453 8.55 -17.45 -26.70
N THR A 454 7.69 -17.21 -27.70
CA THR A 454 7.51 -15.90 -28.33
C THR A 454 6.52 -15.02 -27.59
N ALA A 455 5.72 -15.60 -26.69
CA ALA A 455 4.73 -14.86 -25.93
C ALA A 455 5.37 -14.02 -24.83
N ASP A 456 4.90 -12.78 -24.69
CA ASP A 456 5.39 -11.86 -23.66
C ASP A 456 4.75 -12.15 -22.29
N VAL A 457 5.57 -12.19 -21.24
CA VAL A 457 5.10 -12.25 -19.87
C VAL A 457 4.74 -10.84 -19.41
N THR A 458 3.45 -10.57 -19.21
CA THR A 458 2.99 -9.30 -18.67
C THR A 458 2.88 -9.34 -17.14
N LEU A 459 3.16 -8.24 -16.45
CA LEU A 459 2.98 -8.17 -14.99
C LEU A 459 1.51 -7.99 -14.57
N THR A 460 0.61 -7.73 -15.50
CA THR A 460 -0.83 -7.61 -15.23
C THR A 460 -1.49 -8.97 -15.04
N GLU A 461 -2.49 -9.05 -14.17
CA GLU A 461 -3.32 -10.24 -13.94
C GLU A 461 -4.78 -9.82 -13.98
N ASN A 462 -5.47 -10.21 -15.05
CA ASN A 462 -6.84 -9.78 -15.32
C ASN A 462 -7.90 -10.68 -14.66
N ASP A 463 -7.57 -11.95 -14.42
CA ASP A 463 -8.48 -12.95 -13.86
C ASP A 463 -8.51 -12.92 -12.32
N LEU A 464 -7.76 -12.00 -11.70
CA LEU A 464 -7.66 -11.84 -10.25
C LEU A 464 -7.31 -13.13 -9.49
N ARG A 465 -6.56 -14.05 -10.14
CA ARG A 465 -5.97 -15.20 -9.44
C ARG A 465 -4.99 -14.75 -8.37
N PHE A 466 -4.36 -13.62 -8.57
CA PHE A 466 -3.67 -12.76 -7.59
C PHE A 466 -3.86 -11.29 -8.00
N ILE A 467 -3.51 -10.34 -7.14
CA ILE A 467 -3.65 -8.93 -7.45
C ILE A 467 -2.27 -8.32 -7.69
N SER A 468 -1.98 -8.00 -8.96
CA SER A 468 -0.87 -7.14 -9.36
C SER A 468 -1.33 -5.68 -9.48
N PHE A 469 -1.73 -5.26 -10.66
CA PHE A 469 -2.25 -3.93 -10.96
C PHE A 469 -3.77 -3.80 -10.85
N SER A 470 -4.46 -4.88 -10.43
CA SER A 470 -5.91 -4.98 -10.33
C SER A 470 -6.62 -4.82 -11.68
N THR A 471 -7.94 -4.81 -11.68
CA THR A 471 -8.77 -4.67 -12.89
C THR A 471 -9.98 -3.78 -12.60
N GLY A 472 -10.78 -3.48 -13.62
CA GLY A 472 -11.99 -2.66 -13.48
C GLY A 472 -11.70 -1.16 -13.36
N ARG A 473 -12.71 -0.41 -12.87
CA ARG A 473 -12.66 1.07 -12.85
C ARG A 473 -11.56 1.66 -11.98
N ARG A 474 -11.12 0.94 -10.97
CA ARG A 474 -10.07 1.33 -10.02
C ARG A 474 -8.74 0.62 -10.27
N SER A 475 -8.57 -0.02 -11.43
CA SER A 475 -7.29 -0.61 -11.84
C SER A 475 -6.17 0.45 -11.86
N CYS A 476 -4.95 -0.01 -11.70
CA CYS A 476 -3.77 0.84 -11.79
C CYS A 476 -3.65 1.46 -13.20
N ILE A 477 -3.53 2.77 -13.26
CA ILE A 477 -3.32 3.49 -14.54
C ILE A 477 -1.87 3.47 -14.97
N ALA A 478 -0.95 3.31 -14.02
CA ALA A 478 0.49 3.40 -14.23
C ALA A 478 1.14 2.00 -14.36
N ALA A 479 0.42 0.99 -14.90
CA ALA A 479 0.94 -0.37 -15.02
C ALA A 479 2.23 -0.43 -15.85
N SER A 480 2.32 0.34 -16.95
CA SER A 480 3.53 0.40 -17.78
C SER A 480 4.71 1.00 -17.02
N LEU A 481 4.50 2.11 -16.30
CA LEU A 481 5.55 2.72 -15.48
C LEU A 481 5.98 1.79 -14.33
N GLY A 482 5.02 1.18 -13.63
CA GLY A 482 5.30 0.24 -12.54
C GLY A 482 6.06 -1.00 -13.04
N THR A 483 5.74 -1.50 -14.24
CA THR A 483 6.48 -2.59 -14.90
C THR A 483 7.91 -2.16 -15.21
N ALA A 484 8.10 -1.00 -15.85
CA ALA A 484 9.42 -0.48 -16.16
C ALA A 484 10.27 -0.31 -14.89
N MET A 485 9.73 0.32 -13.86
CA MET A 485 10.44 0.52 -12.59
C MET A 485 10.82 -0.80 -11.92
N SER A 486 9.91 -1.78 -11.88
CA SER A 486 10.17 -3.08 -11.23
C SER A 486 11.24 -3.88 -11.98
N VAL A 487 11.13 -3.98 -13.31
CA VAL A 487 12.07 -4.75 -14.13
C VAL A 487 13.45 -4.10 -14.15
N MET A 488 13.52 -2.77 -14.34
CA MET A 488 14.79 -2.04 -14.33
C MET A 488 15.49 -2.08 -12.98
N LEU A 489 14.74 -1.96 -11.87
CA LEU A 489 15.29 -2.14 -10.52
C LEU A 489 15.86 -3.54 -10.33
N PHE A 490 15.10 -4.57 -10.71
CA PHE A 490 15.48 -5.94 -10.51
C PHE A 490 16.71 -6.32 -11.34
N ALA A 491 16.70 -6.00 -12.65
CA ALA A 491 17.83 -6.24 -13.54
C ALA A 491 19.06 -5.44 -13.12
N GLY A 492 18.91 -4.18 -12.69
CA GLY A 492 20.01 -3.34 -12.23
C GLY A 492 20.69 -3.88 -10.97
N VAL A 493 19.95 -4.47 -10.04
CA VAL A 493 20.53 -5.12 -8.84
C VAL A 493 21.21 -6.45 -9.20
N LEU A 494 20.65 -7.24 -10.13
CA LEU A 494 21.24 -8.53 -10.52
C LEU A 494 22.49 -8.41 -11.40
N LEU A 495 22.61 -7.37 -12.23
CA LEU A 495 23.77 -7.15 -13.11
C LEU A 495 25.08 -6.95 -12.32
N GLU A 496 25.03 -6.47 -11.12
CA GLU A 496 26.19 -6.27 -10.26
C GLU A 496 26.84 -7.59 -9.78
N GLU A 497 26.07 -8.70 -9.75
CA GLU A 497 26.66 -10.01 -9.47
C GLU A 497 27.52 -10.54 -10.63
N ALA A 498 27.36 -9.99 -11.85
CA ALA A 498 28.07 -10.45 -13.05
C ALA A 498 29.44 -9.78 -13.30
N GLY A 499 29.85 -8.82 -12.47
CA GLY A 499 31.19 -8.23 -12.33
C GLY A 499 31.94 -7.84 -13.60
N ARG A 500 32.12 -6.53 -13.76
CA ARG A 500 33.03 -5.96 -14.77
C ARG A 500 34.41 -5.65 -14.18
N ASP A 501 35.31 -6.62 -14.23
CA ASP A 501 36.72 -6.29 -14.27
C ASP A 501 37.35 -6.94 -15.48
N GLY A 502 38.07 -6.14 -16.27
CA GLY A 502 38.76 -6.58 -17.46
C GLY A 502 39.68 -7.77 -17.16
N GLY A 503 39.20 -8.99 -17.40
CA GLY A 503 39.95 -10.21 -17.34
C GLY A 503 40.01 -10.96 -16.01
N ARG A 504 39.49 -10.43 -14.90
CA ARG A 504 39.26 -11.20 -13.68
C ARG A 504 37.79 -11.06 -13.29
N ARG A 505 37.05 -12.20 -13.34
CA ARG A 505 35.74 -12.31 -12.72
C ARG A 505 35.87 -11.81 -11.28
N PRO A 506 35.12 -10.81 -10.80
CA PRO A 506 34.93 -10.67 -9.37
C PRO A 506 34.33 -12.01 -8.93
N GLN A 507 34.89 -12.56 -7.88
CA GLN A 507 34.29 -13.75 -7.26
C GLN A 507 32.82 -13.39 -7.03
N ARG A 508 31.90 -14.22 -7.57
CA ARG A 508 30.48 -14.18 -7.25
C ARG A 508 30.38 -13.72 -5.80
N VAL A 509 29.60 -12.66 -5.53
CA VAL A 509 29.15 -12.41 -4.17
C VAL A 509 28.47 -13.72 -3.79
N GLU A 510 29.21 -14.61 -3.12
CA GLU A 510 28.73 -15.94 -2.83
C GLU A 510 27.41 -15.76 -2.09
N ALA A 511 26.39 -16.48 -2.51
CA ALA A 511 25.09 -16.58 -1.85
C ALA A 511 25.20 -16.74 -0.32
N ARG A 512 26.37 -17.13 0.18
CA ARG A 512 26.76 -17.19 1.60
C ARG A 512 26.69 -15.84 2.34
N HIS A 513 26.93 -14.69 1.68
CA HIS A 513 26.82 -13.37 2.31
C HIS A 513 25.37 -12.90 2.43
N PHE A 514 24.47 -13.41 1.58
CA PHE A 514 23.04 -13.23 1.72
C PHE A 514 22.42 -14.15 2.79
N HIS A 515 22.96 -15.36 3.02
CA HIS A 515 22.38 -16.36 3.92
C HIS A 515 22.22 -15.91 5.39
N GLY A 516 23.14 -15.15 5.95
CA GLY A 516 23.07 -14.71 7.35
C GLY A 516 22.05 -13.57 7.59
N LYS A 517 21.87 -12.70 6.59
CA LYS A 517 20.99 -11.53 6.69
C LYS A 517 19.69 -11.66 5.89
N ALA A 518 19.62 -12.49 4.84
CA ALA A 518 18.37 -12.75 4.15
C ALA A 518 17.44 -13.69 4.93
N ALA A 519 17.94 -14.68 5.67
CA ALA A 519 17.13 -15.40 6.67
C ALA A 519 16.68 -14.46 7.81
N GLY A 520 17.52 -13.47 8.19
CA GLY A 520 17.18 -12.36 9.09
C GLY A 520 16.32 -11.29 8.39
N ALA A 521 16.40 -11.09 7.05
CA ALA A 521 15.58 -10.18 6.28
C ALA A 521 14.26 -10.83 5.84
N ALA A 522 14.20 -12.11 5.51
CA ALA A 522 12.94 -12.85 5.37
C ALA A 522 12.21 -12.95 6.72
N ARG A 523 12.90 -13.19 7.83
CA ARG A 523 12.33 -13.09 9.19
C ARG A 523 12.08 -11.65 9.62
N ARG A 524 12.85 -10.66 9.16
CA ARG A 524 12.65 -9.23 9.41
C ARG A 524 11.76 -8.59 8.38
N ALA A 525 11.60 -9.09 7.17
CA ALA A 525 10.59 -8.68 6.21
C ALA A 525 9.22 -9.25 6.58
N THR A 526 9.13 -10.43 7.15
CA THR A 526 7.93 -10.88 7.91
C THR A 526 7.72 -10.00 9.16
N ALA A 527 8.79 -9.54 9.80
CA ALA A 527 8.75 -8.60 10.93
C ALA A 527 8.60 -7.14 10.48
N ALA A 528 8.97 -6.72 9.26
CA ALA A 528 8.84 -5.34 8.77
C ALA A 528 7.59 -5.12 7.93
N VAL A 529 7.01 -6.14 7.30
CA VAL A 529 5.57 -6.17 7.00
C VAL A 529 4.78 -6.25 8.30
N ALA A 530 5.28 -6.89 9.34
CA ALA A 530 4.80 -6.77 10.72
C ALA A 530 5.19 -5.42 11.37
N LEU A 531 6.21 -4.68 10.94
CA LEU A 531 6.60 -3.35 11.45
C LEU A 531 5.95 -2.21 10.66
N LEU A 532 5.67 -2.32 9.37
CA LEU A 532 4.76 -1.43 8.66
C LEU A 532 3.29 -1.61 9.10
N LEU A 533 2.95 -2.81 9.57
CA LEU A 533 1.70 -3.13 10.24
C LEU A 533 1.87 -3.22 11.77
N GLY A 534 3.07 -3.15 12.28
CA GLY A 534 3.52 -3.32 13.66
C GLY A 534 3.74 -2.02 14.40
N TYR A 535 3.42 -0.86 13.82
CA TYR A 535 3.11 0.31 14.63
C TYR A 535 1.90 0.06 15.56
N LEU A 536 1.10 -0.98 15.28
CA LEU A 536 0.12 -1.52 16.24
C LEU A 536 0.74 -2.44 17.31
N TYR A 537 2.00 -2.84 17.18
CA TYR A 537 2.66 -3.77 18.14
C TYR A 537 3.51 -3.06 19.19
N VAL A 538 3.84 -1.78 18.99
CA VAL A 538 4.63 -0.98 19.96
C VAL A 538 3.76 -0.38 21.06
N ILE A 539 2.43 -0.34 20.88
CA ILE A 539 1.51 0.17 21.93
C ILE A 539 1.14 -0.89 22.99
N HIS A 540 1.53 -2.15 22.83
CA HIS A 540 1.26 -3.21 23.79
C HIS A 540 2.51 -4.04 24.11
N ARG A 541 3.47 -3.43 24.80
CA ARG A 541 4.27 -4.11 25.83
C ARG A 541 4.14 -3.34 27.15
N PRO A 542 3.88 -4.07 28.25
CA PRO A 542 3.86 -3.51 29.60
C PRO A 542 5.20 -2.97 30.00
#